data_6fdcdb874e8487376406dec365889f21
#
_entry.id   6fdcdb874e8487376406dec365889f21
#
_cell.length_a   1.000
_cell.length_b   1.000
_cell.length_c   1.000
_cell.angle_alpha   90.00
_cell.angle_beta   90.00
_cell.angle_gamma   90.00
#
_symmetry.space_group_name_H-M   'P 1'
#
loop_
_entity.id
_entity.type
_entity.pdbx_description
1 polymer ?
#
loop_
_entity_poly.entity_id
_entity_poly.type
_entity_poly.pdbx_seq_one_letter_code
_entity_poly.pdbx_strand_id
1 'polypeptide(L)'
;MKRVVPILLSIVLALLLFLSFPVNRSSATQIAENGKLRVDGTEYDIRIMNQEFDKNAYISLRDLARALNGTSKEISVNLTSVDGEDAVVIKSGSYGSVGGENVPYDEEEMAESDWVLKNSIKRYKVYINDRECRIYGIWTKNAEGNPDFFMSTGELAIFLDMDMEYDNGVINIDTSGNCYLDIDTLSSDGFFYMSDCVLVGDATTGEIYYSQDADAMVSIASTTKLMTYFVLMDAVTNGEVSLNDTVTFSENAERESLTENGVVRLTAGENAPIMDVIKAMLIKSSNECALAIAEHVAGSEEAFVERMNEKARALGLSDEVHFYNPHGLPHYDDNEVFSSKLQNRMSANDMFVLCTELLSVYPQITEITSIKKTSLSSLSTDIENTNLLLYNVPEVVGLKTGTTTKAGSCLVSAAEVTDDEGLTHYIVAIEYGAETQLTQSYASLVLIKYGMQEFYERLSGSSEDDKNKLPENAEELIRAVINTAKKHH
;
A
#
# COMPACT_ATOMS: atom_id res chain seq x y z
N MET A 1 13.82 30.17 -44.96
CA MET A 1 14.65 30.01 -43.73
C MET A 1 14.44 31.09 -42.67
N LYS A 2 13.24 31.71 -42.52
CA LYS A 2 12.95 32.78 -41.51
C LYS A 2 11.82 32.47 -40.53
N ARG A 3 11.35 31.22 -40.43
CA ARG A 3 10.25 30.84 -39.51
C ARG A 3 10.56 29.66 -38.54
N VAL A 4 11.79 29.14 -38.55
CA VAL A 4 12.18 27.99 -37.69
C VAL A 4 12.93 28.45 -36.42
N VAL A 5 13.56 29.62 -36.46
CA VAL A 5 14.37 30.15 -35.35
C VAL A 5 13.54 30.51 -34.08
N PRO A 6 12.32 31.12 -34.20
CA PRO A 6 11.57 31.45 -32.98
C PRO A 6 11.00 30.24 -32.24
N ILE A 7 10.70 29.13 -32.93
CA ILE A 7 10.12 27.93 -32.32
C ILE A 7 11.22 27.15 -31.53
N LEU A 8 12.43 27.07 -32.10
CA LEU A 8 13.56 26.47 -31.38
C LEU A 8 13.97 27.29 -30.13
N LEU A 9 13.88 28.62 -30.22
CA LEU A 9 14.22 29.49 -29.08
C LEU A 9 13.18 29.37 -27.96
N SER A 10 11.88 29.18 -28.30
CA SER A 10 10.82 28.98 -27.33
C SER A 10 10.93 27.61 -26.64
N ILE A 11 11.31 26.55 -27.36
CA ILE A 11 11.52 25.20 -26.79
C ILE A 11 12.76 25.19 -25.91
N VAL A 12 13.85 25.85 -26.29
CA VAL A 12 15.05 25.97 -25.46
C VAL A 12 14.82 26.84 -24.22
N LEU A 13 13.99 27.89 -24.31
CA LEU A 13 13.62 28.70 -23.14
C LEU A 13 12.67 27.94 -22.20
N ALA A 14 11.75 27.12 -22.73
CA ALA A 14 10.91 26.24 -21.94
C ALA A 14 11.74 25.14 -21.23
N LEU A 15 12.69 24.52 -21.94
CA LEU A 15 13.63 23.54 -21.35
C LEU A 15 14.57 24.16 -20.31
N LEU A 16 15.00 25.41 -20.49
CA LEU A 16 15.82 26.11 -19.51
C LEU A 16 15.03 26.58 -18.29
N LEU A 17 13.73 26.82 -18.43
CA LEU A 17 12.84 27.07 -17.29
C LEU A 17 12.55 25.80 -16.49
N PHE A 18 12.52 24.63 -17.13
CA PHE A 18 12.41 23.34 -16.41
C PHE A 18 13.71 22.90 -15.74
N LEU A 19 14.89 23.39 -16.18
CA LEU A 19 16.19 23.07 -15.60
C LEU A 19 16.66 24.05 -14.52
N SER A 20 15.90 25.12 -14.23
CA SER A 20 16.29 26.16 -13.28
C SER A 20 15.43 26.22 -12.00
N PHE A 21 14.55 25.29 -11.79
CA PHE A 21 14.01 25.08 -10.44
C PHE A 21 14.94 24.10 -9.71
N PRO A 22 15.81 24.58 -8.80
CA PRO A 22 16.33 23.68 -7.81
C PRO A 22 15.09 23.15 -7.07
N VAL A 23 14.88 21.85 -7.08
CA VAL A 23 14.05 21.20 -6.08
C VAL A 23 14.79 21.39 -4.76
N ASN A 24 14.80 22.61 -4.26
CA ASN A 24 15.06 22.90 -2.90
C ASN A 24 13.81 22.34 -2.17
N ARG A 25 13.92 21.11 -1.70
CA ARG A 25 13.12 20.61 -0.60
C ARG A 25 13.46 21.43 0.63
N SER A 26 13.17 22.73 0.61
CA SER A 26 13.03 23.48 1.83
C SER A 26 11.86 22.83 2.56
N SER A 27 12.11 22.30 3.74
CA SER A 27 11.07 22.00 4.71
C SER A 27 10.25 23.28 4.86
N ALA A 28 9.21 23.43 4.05
CA ALA A 28 8.25 24.52 4.21
C ALA A 28 7.65 24.33 5.60
N THR A 29 7.80 25.34 6.42
CA THR A 29 7.08 25.43 7.69
C THR A 29 5.62 25.55 7.32
N GLN A 30 4.84 24.47 7.53
CA GLN A 30 3.41 24.51 7.28
C GLN A 30 2.75 25.09 8.53
N ILE A 31 1.92 26.10 8.31
CA ILE A 31 1.14 26.77 9.34
C ILE A 31 -0.26 26.18 9.29
N ALA A 32 -0.82 25.80 10.44
CA ALA A 32 -2.23 25.44 10.52
C ALA A 32 -3.06 26.70 10.22
N GLU A 33 -3.99 26.58 9.30
CA GLU A 33 -4.90 27.65 8.90
C GLU A 33 -6.26 27.48 9.58
N ASN A 34 -7.00 28.57 9.72
CA ASN A 34 -8.40 28.51 10.13
C ASN A 34 -9.23 28.03 8.96
N GLY A 35 -9.91 26.90 9.15
CA GLY A 35 -10.83 26.31 8.19
C GLY A 35 -12.24 26.21 8.75
N LYS A 36 -13.14 25.74 7.92
CA LYS A 36 -14.54 25.52 8.26
C LYS A 36 -14.90 24.04 8.16
N LEU A 37 -15.59 23.56 9.19
CA LEU A 37 -16.21 22.25 9.25
C LEU A 37 -17.72 22.46 9.42
N ARG A 38 -18.51 21.81 8.57
CA ARG A 38 -19.98 21.82 8.70
C ARG A 38 -20.47 20.41 9.02
N VAL A 39 -21.07 20.24 10.19
CA VAL A 39 -21.65 18.96 10.64
C VAL A 39 -23.16 19.12 10.70
N ASP A 40 -23.88 18.34 9.91
CA ASP A 40 -25.35 18.37 9.82
C ASP A 40 -25.90 19.79 9.64
N GLY A 41 -25.22 20.61 8.83
CA GLY A 41 -25.56 21.99 8.55
C GLY A 41 -25.08 23.03 9.60
N THR A 42 -24.53 22.61 10.73
CA THR A 42 -23.93 23.51 11.73
C THR A 42 -22.46 23.75 11.43
N GLU A 43 -22.04 25.01 11.37
CA GLU A 43 -20.66 25.40 11.04
C GLU A 43 -19.79 25.58 12.29
N TYR A 44 -18.57 25.07 12.23
CA TYR A 44 -17.55 25.14 13.26
C TYR A 44 -16.25 25.69 12.68
N ASP A 45 -15.55 26.52 13.44
CA ASP A 45 -14.17 26.87 13.17
C ASP A 45 -13.26 25.73 13.61
N ILE A 46 -12.35 25.32 12.74
CA ILE A 46 -11.41 24.23 12.98
C ILE A 46 -10.03 24.60 12.45
N ARG A 47 -9.02 23.92 12.93
CA ARG A 47 -7.66 24.00 12.40
C ARG A 47 -7.48 23.00 11.26
N ILE A 48 -7.01 23.51 10.12
CA ILE A 48 -6.74 22.74 8.92
C ILE A 48 -5.29 22.93 8.52
N MET A 49 -4.67 21.87 7.98
CA MET A 49 -3.42 21.92 7.23
C MET A 49 -3.68 21.35 5.85
N ASN A 50 -3.51 22.18 4.84
CA ASN A 50 -3.61 21.76 3.44
C ASN A 50 -2.25 21.27 2.95
N GLN A 51 -2.22 20.10 2.31
CA GLN A 51 -1.05 19.55 1.65
C GLN A 51 -1.23 19.67 0.14
N GLU A 52 -0.30 20.33 -0.54
CA GLU A 52 -0.38 20.50 -1.99
C GLU A 52 -0.17 19.20 -2.75
N PHE A 53 0.55 18.24 -2.15
CA PHE A 53 0.99 17.04 -2.86
C PHE A 53 0.02 15.87 -2.81
N ASP A 54 -0.85 15.76 -1.80
CA ASP A 54 -1.81 14.66 -1.67
C ASP A 54 -3.28 15.08 -1.79
N LYS A 55 -3.52 16.37 -2.05
CA LYS A 55 -4.86 17.00 -2.15
C LYS A 55 -5.76 16.77 -0.94
N ASN A 56 -5.21 16.28 0.17
CA ASN A 56 -5.95 16.07 1.41
C ASN A 56 -5.81 17.26 2.36
N ALA A 57 -6.89 17.60 3.01
CA ALA A 57 -6.85 18.43 4.20
C ALA A 57 -6.56 17.56 5.42
N TYR A 58 -5.64 18.03 6.27
CA TYR A 58 -5.38 17.42 7.58
C TYR A 58 -6.08 18.27 8.62
N ILE A 59 -6.91 17.67 9.45
CA ILE A 59 -7.71 18.37 10.45
C ILE A 59 -7.35 17.92 11.87
N SER A 60 -7.49 18.84 12.82
CA SER A 60 -7.32 18.58 14.25
C SER A 60 -8.37 17.56 14.72
N LEU A 61 -7.91 16.46 15.32
CA LEU A 61 -8.82 15.48 15.92
C LEU A 61 -9.61 16.04 17.10
N ARG A 62 -9.05 17.00 17.83
CA ARG A 62 -9.76 17.67 18.93
C ARG A 62 -10.90 18.53 18.43
N ASP A 63 -10.67 19.27 17.33
CA ASP A 63 -11.70 20.10 16.72
C ASP A 63 -12.81 19.23 16.12
N LEU A 64 -12.43 18.14 15.45
CA LEU A 64 -13.38 17.17 14.93
C LEU A 64 -14.23 16.55 16.04
N ALA A 65 -13.62 16.06 17.12
CA ALA A 65 -14.34 15.46 18.24
C ALA A 65 -15.33 16.46 18.89
N ARG A 66 -14.92 17.73 19.02
CA ARG A 66 -15.80 18.79 19.51
C ARG A 66 -16.99 19.02 18.60
N ALA A 67 -16.77 19.06 17.29
CA ALA A 67 -17.84 19.30 16.31
C ALA A 67 -18.81 18.12 16.20
N LEU A 68 -18.35 16.89 16.40
CA LEU A 68 -19.17 15.67 16.37
C LEU A 68 -19.91 15.40 17.68
N ASN A 69 -19.64 16.15 18.75
CA ASN A 69 -20.24 15.91 20.06
C ASN A 69 -21.78 16.01 20.01
N GLY A 70 -22.46 14.99 20.51
CA GLY A 70 -23.91 14.87 20.50
C GLY A 70 -24.52 14.38 19.19
N THR A 71 -23.71 14.01 18.20
CA THR A 71 -24.17 13.39 16.93
C THR A 71 -24.11 11.87 16.99
N SER A 72 -24.63 11.20 15.97
CA SER A 72 -24.53 9.72 15.83
C SER A 72 -23.10 9.24 15.58
N LYS A 73 -22.19 10.11 15.09
CA LYS A 73 -20.77 9.82 14.82
C LYS A 73 -19.84 10.40 15.88
N GLU A 74 -20.35 10.65 17.09
CA GLU A 74 -19.59 11.19 18.21
C GLU A 74 -18.37 10.34 18.55
N ILE A 75 -17.21 10.97 18.76
CA ILE A 75 -15.94 10.31 19.09
C ILE A 75 -15.29 10.95 20.32
N SER A 76 -14.52 10.16 21.05
CA SER A 76 -13.56 10.66 22.06
C SER A 76 -12.14 10.45 21.55
N VAL A 77 -11.27 11.43 21.82
CA VAL A 77 -9.86 11.43 21.42
C VAL A 77 -8.96 11.59 22.64
N ASN A 78 -8.03 10.66 22.84
CA ASN A 78 -7.02 10.75 23.87
C ASN A 78 -5.61 10.66 23.24
N LEU A 79 -4.80 11.68 23.49
CA LEU A 79 -3.40 11.74 23.06
C LEU A 79 -2.53 11.29 24.23
N THR A 80 -1.85 10.18 24.09
CA THR A 80 -1.15 9.48 25.18
C THR A 80 0.18 8.90 24.71
N SER A 81 0.81 8.10 25.56
CA SER A 81 1.98 7.29 25.20
C SER A 81 1.72 5.83 25.52
N VAL A 82 2.03 4.96 24.56
CA VAL A 82 1.95 3.50 24.70
C VAL A 82 3.32 2.93 24.39
N ASP A 83 3.86 2.14 25.30
CA ASP A 83 5.22 1.54 25.22
C ASP A 83 6.33 2.58 24.99
N GLY A 84 6.13 3.82 25.50
CA GLY A 84 7.10 4.91 25.35
C GLY A 84 7.04 5.65 24.01
N GLU A 85 6.09 5.34 23.14
CA GLU A 85 5.82 6.02 21.88
C GLU A 85 4.54 6.85 21.96
N ASP A 86 4.52 8.00 21.31
CA ASP A 86 3.30 8.83 21.20
C ASP A 86 2.21 8.05 20.46
N ALA A 87 1.01 8.02 21.02
CA ALA A 87 -0.12 7.28 20.52
C ALA A 87 -1.43 8.06 20.62
N VAL A 88 -2.32 7.84 19.66
CA VAL A 88 -3.66 8.41 19.62
C VAL A 88 -4.68 7.31 19.89
N VAL A 89 -5.65 7.57 20.77
CA VAL A 89 -6.76 6.67 21.06
C VAL A 89 -8.06 7.37 20.67
N ILE A 90 -8.78 6.79 19.72
CA ILE A 90 -10.08 7.24 19.24
C ILE A 90 -11.12 6.17 19.60
N LYS A 91 -12.22 6.59 20.24
CA LYS A 91 -13.34 5.71 20.56
C LYS A 91 -14.65 6.35 20.11
N SER A 92 -15.54 5.56 19.53
CA SER A 92 -16.93 5.97 19.29
C SER A 92 -17.67 6.16 20.59
N GLY A 93 -18.49 7.20 20.68
CA GLY A 93 -19.26 7.58 21.88
C GLY A 93 -18.78 8.88 22.50
N SER A 94 -19.55 9.39 23.47
CA SER A 94 -19.40 10.74 24.01
C SER A 94 -17.98 11.19 24.26
N TYR A 95 -17.65 12.35 23.76
CA TYR A 95 -16.46 13.12 24.14
C TYR A 95 -16.56 13.49 25.62
N GLY A 96 -16.57 12.44 26.44
CA GLY A 96 -16.57 12.59 27.87
C GLY A 96 -15.25 13.13 28.32
N SER A 97 -15.30 14.17 29.11
CA SER A 97 -14.27 14.85 29.87
C SER A 97 -13.00 14.03 30.13
N VAL A 98 -12.14 13.90 29.13
CA VAL A 98 -10.76 13.44 29.33
C VAL A 98 -9.94 14.67 29.64
N GLY A 99 -9.35 14.71 30.84
CA GLY A 99 -8.66 15.90 31.38
C GLY A 99 -7.71 16.55 30.39
N GLY A 100 -8.03 17.73 30.01
CA GLY A 100 -7.44 18.51 28.92
C GLY A 100 -8.51 19.26 28.16
N GLU A 101 -9.71 19.24 28.70
CA GLU A 101 -10.94 19.79 28.24
C GLU A 101 -10.92 21.28 28.11
N ASN A 102 -11.70 21.73 27.12
CA ASN A 102 -12.18 23.09 27.03
C ASN A 102 -11.12 24.13 27.40
N VAL A 103 -9.94 24.04 26.81
CA VAL A 103 -9.19 25.26 26.60
C VAL A 103 -10.01 26.02 25.57
N PRO A 104 -10.76 27.06 25.95
CA PRO A 104 -11.44 27.88 24.97
C PRO A 104 -10.35 28.31 23.98
N TYR A 105 -10.57 28.10 22.71
CA TYR A 105 -9.76 28.75 21.69
C TYR A 105 -9.92 30.26 21.92
N ASP A 106 -8.87 30.91 22.39
CA ASP A 106 -8.76 32.33 22.27
C ASP A 106 -8.36 32.64 20.83
N GLU A 107 -9.23 33.30 20.08
CA GLU A 107 -8.94 33.70 18.70
C GLU A 107 -7.67 34.55 18.59
N GLU A 108 -7.30 35.27 19.67
CA GLU A 108 -6.06 36.03 19.77
C GLU A 108 -4.82 35.11 19.91
N GLU A 109 -4.93 33.97 20.60
CA GLU A 109 -3.82 33.00 20.72
C GLU A 109 -3.53 32.28 19.41
N MET A 110 -4.52 32.08 18.56
CA MET A 110 -4.33 31.49 17.22
C MET A 110 -3.58 32.43 16.28
N ALA A 111 -3.73 33.76 16.44
CA ALA A 111 -3.08 34.76 15.59
C ALA A 111 -1.59 34.97 15.92
N GLU A 112 -1.15 34.67 17.14
CA GLU A 112 0.24 34.89 17.58
C GLU A 112 1.09 33.62 17.71
N SER A 113 0.49 32.43 17.75
CA SER A 113 1.26 31.20 17.81
C SER A 113 1.73 30.82 16.41
N ASP A 114 2.96 31.16 16.07
CA ASP A 114 3.75 30.50 15.05
C ASP A 114 3.78 28.99 15.35
N TRP A 115 2.75 28.27 14.93
CA TRP A 115 2.75 26.81 14.89
C TRP A 115 3.77 26.38 13.83
N VAL A 116 5.02 26.55 14.19
CA VAL A 116 6.14 26.09 13.38
C VAL A 116 6.12 24.57 13.43
N LEU A 117 5.33 24.00 12.54
CA LEU A 117 5.39 22.58 12.26
C LEU A 117 6.76 22.28 11.65
N LYS A 118 7.74 22.15 12.51
CA LYS A 118 9.01 21.54 12.17
C LYS A 118 8.73 20.08 11.93
N ASN A 119 8.42 19.79 10.69
CA ASN A 119 8.55 18.48 10.07
C ASN A 119 7.42 17.48 10.26
N SER A 120 6.94 17.18 9.14
CA SER A 120 6.79 15.85 8.59
C SER A 120 5.63 15.08 9.18
N ILE A 121 4.70 14.85 8.30
CA ILE A 121 3.78 13.73 8.38
C ILE A 121 4.61 12.50 8.71
N LYS A 122 4.32 11.85 9.83
CA LYS A 122 4.98 10.64 10.31
C LYS A 122 3.93 9.57 10.56
N ARG A 123 4.40 8.34 10.59
CA ARG A 123 3.57 7.19 10.96
C ARG A 123 3.46 7.08 12.47
N TYR A 124 2.23 6.99 12.97
CA TYR A 124 1.91 6.86 14.39
C TYR A 124 1.07 5.62 14.68
N LYS A 125 1.10 5.15 15.94
CA LYS A 125 0.13 4.21 16.48
C LYS A 125 -1.16 4.95 16.79
N VAL A 126 -2.24 4.54 16.15
CA VAL A 126 -3.58 5.07 16.39
C VAL A 126 -4.48 3.92 16.76
N TYR A 127 -5.09 3.98 17.93
CA TYR A 127 -6.05 2.96 18.38
C TYR A 127 -7.46 3.45 18.09
N ILE A 128 -8.15 2.77 17.19
CA ILE A 128 -9.55 3.07 16.84
C ILE A 128 -10.42 1.94 17.39
N ASN A 129 -11.27 2.25 18.39
CA ASN A 129 -12.08 1.26 19.10
C ASN A 129 -11.24 0.06 19.57
N ASP A 130 -10.12 0.33 20.24
CA ASP A 130 -9.14 -0.63 20.76
C ASP A 130 -8.36 -1.45 19.70
N ARG A 131 -8.58 -1.21 18.40
CA ARG A 131 -7.79 -1.80 17.32
C ARG A 131 -6.59 -0.91 16.98
N GLU A 132 -5.38 -1.48 17.02
CA GLU A 132 -4.16 -0.77 16.59
C GLU A 132 -4.17 -0.57 15.08
N CYS A 133 -4.02 0.67 14.65
CA CYS A 133 -3.81 1.12 13.28
C CYS A 133 -2.46 1.81 13.15
N ARG A 134 -1.93 1.87 11.93
CA ARG A 134 -0.69 2.57 11.58
C ARG A 134 -1.02 3.67 10.58
N ILE A 135 -1.16 4.89 11.06
CA ILE A 135 -1.70 6.02 10.32
C ILE A 135 -0.64 7.11 10.22
N TYR A 136 -0.59 7.76 9.07
CA TYR A 136 0.22 8.94 8.87
C TYR A 136 -0.54 10.17 9.38
N GLY A 137 0.16 10.99 10.16
CA GLY A 137 -0.43 12.20 10.71
C GLY A 137 0.62 13.18 11.22
N ILE A 138 0.17 14.24 11.84
CA ILE A 138 1.03 15.30 12.35
C ILE A 138 0.75 15.47 13.85
N TRP A 139 1.76 15.16 14.65
CA TRP A 139 1.72 15.42 16.08
C TRP A 139 2.26 16.81 16.37
N THR A 140 1.51 17.60 17.07
CA THR A 140 1.90 18.98 17.45
C THR A 140 1.53 19.29 18.89
N LYS A 141 1.93 20.47 19.37
CA LYS A 141 1.56 21.00 20.69
C LYS A 141 1.20 22.45 20.53
N ASN A 142 0.20 22.91 21.29
CA ASN A 142 -0.13 24.33 21.38
C ASN A 142 0.92 25.11 22.22
N ALA A 143 0.78 26.44 22.32
CA ALA A 143 1.68 27.31 23.08
C ALA A 143 1.79 26.91 24.56
N GLU A 144 0.74 26.33 25.13
CA GLU A 144 0.71 25.83 26.50
C GLU A 144 1.31 24.43 26.65
N GLY A 145 1.72 23.79 25.54
CA GLY A 145 2.28 22.45 25.53
C GLY A 145 1.26 21.32 25.44
N ASN A 146 -0.03 21.62 25.26
CA ASN A 146 -1.07 20.62 25.10
C ASN A 146 -0.92 19.95 23.72
N PRO A 147 -0.90 18.61 23.64
CA PRO A 147 -0.73 17.92 22.38
C PRO A 147 -1.98 17.98 21.51
N ASP A 148 -1.80 17.97 20.19
CA ASP A 148 -2.85 17.74 19.21
C ASP A 148 -2.33 16.84 18.09
N PHE A 149 -3.25 16.21 17.37
CA PHE A 149 -2.95 15.31 16.27
C PHE A 149 -3.85 15.61 15.07
N PHE A 150 -3.22 15.73 13.91
CA PHE A 150 -3.91 15.99 12.66
C PHE A 150 -3.89 14.75 11.79
N MET A 151 -5.05 14.36 11.27
CA MET A 151 -5.24 13.29 10.30
C MET A 151 -5.84 13.81 9.00
N SER A 152 -5.59 13.08 7.91
CA SER A 152 -6.22 13.39 6.63
C SER A 152 -7.73 13.14 6.68
N THR A 153 -8.49 14.00 6.00
CA THR A 153 -9.96 13.87 5.92
C THR A 153 -10.38 12.55 5.29
N GLY A 154 -9.66 12.09 4.26
CA GLY A 154 -9.98 10.83 3.61
C GLY A 154 -9.75 9.59 4.49
N GLU A 155 -8.66 9.55 5.27
CA GLU A 155 -8.46 8.46 6.24
C GLU A 155 -9.52 8.51 7.36
N LEU A 156 -9.87 9.72 7.84
CA LEU A 156 -10.93 9.90 8.84
C LEU A 156 -12.28 9.39 8.32
N ALA A 157 -12.66 9.74 7.09
CA ALA A 157 -13.88 9.24 6.47
C ALA A 157 -13.92 7.70 6.47
N ILE A 158 -12.85 7.06 6.01
CA ILE A 158 -12.75 5.59 5.93
C ILE A 158 -12.74 4.94 7.32
N PHE A 159 -11.90 5.43 8.25
CA PHE A 159 -11.72 4.76 9.55
C PHE A 159 -12.87 4.97 10.53
N LEU A 160 -13.57 6.09 10.41
CA LEU A 160 -14.71 6.42 11.26
C LEU A 160 -16.05 6.20 10.56
N ASP A 161 -16.01 5.70 9.32
CA ASP A 161 -17.19 5.42 8.50
C ASP A 161 -18.12 6.63 8.42
N MET A 162 -17.57 7.78 7.97
CA MET A 162 -18.28 9.05 7.89
C MET A 162 -18.44 9.50 6.44
N ASP A 163 -19.60 10.02 6.12
CA ASP A 163 -19.82 10.77 4.89
C ASP A 163 -19.18 12.16 5.03
N MET A 164 -18.03 12.34 4.36
CA MET A 164 -17.21 13.57 4.43
C MET A 164 -16.90 14.07 3.02
N GLU A 165 -17.29 15.30 2.75
CA GLU A 165 -17.00 15.99 1.49
C GLU A 165 -16.19 17.26 1.74
N TYR A 166 -15.24 17.56 0.85
CA TYR A 166 -14.50 18.81 0.85
C TYR A 166 -14.92 19.66 -0.35
N ASP A 167 -15.60 20.79 -0.07
CA ASP A 167 -16.06 21.72 -1.09
C ASP A 167 -15.71 23.18 -0.74
N ASN A 168 -14.98 23.85 -1.65
CA ASN A 168 -14.65 25.29 -1.57
C ASN A 168 -14.06 25.74 -0.21
N GLY A 169 -13.18 24.92 0.39
CA GLY A 169 -12.54 25.27 1.68
C GLY A 169 -13.36 24.90 2.90
N VAL A 170 -14.51 24.24 2.73
CA VAL A 170 -15.36 23.75 3.82
C VAL A 170 -15.39 22.22 3.77
N ILE A 171 -15.17 21.59 4.91
CA ILE A 171 -15.39 20.15 5.09
C ILE A 171 -16.83 19.96 5.56
N ASN A 172 -17.61 19.21 4.81
CA ASN A 172 -18.99 18.87 5.16
C ASN A 172 -19.05 17.44 5.68
N ILE A 173 -19.76 17.22 6.78
CA ILE A 173 -20.04 15.89 7.35
C ILE A 173 -21.54 15.72 7.49
N ASP A 174 -22.08 14.66 6.89
CA ASP A 174 -23.41 14.13 7.19
C ASP A 174 -23.28 12.95 8.14
N THR A 175 -23.67 13.12 9.39
CA THR A 175 -23.55 12.07 10.42
C THR A 175 -24.57 10.96 10.28
N SER A 176 -25.57 11.11 9.41
CA SER A 176 -26.51 10.06 9.05
C SER A 176 -25.97 9.14 7.93
N GLY A 177 -24.99 9.60 7.16
CA GLY A 177 -24.32 8.88 6.09
C GLY A 177 -23.14 8.02 6.59
N ASN A 178 -22.72 7.12 5.72
CA ASN A 178 -21.51 6.32 5.88
C ASN A 178 -20.51 6.67 4.79
N CYS A 179 -19.24 6.33 4.98
CA CYS A 179 -18.22 6.52 3.97
C CYS A 179 -18.57 5.72 2.70
N TYR A 180 -18.69 6.41 1.58
CA TYR A 180 -18.86 5.82 0.27
C TYR A 180 -17.72 6.27 -0.65
N LEU A 181 -17.05 5.31 -1.28
CA LEU A 181 -15.94 5.58 -2.18
C LEU A 181 -16.44 5.60 -3.62
N ASP A 182 -16.61 6.79 -4.18
CA ASP A 182 -16.89 7.01 -5.60
C ASP A 182 -15.56 7.08 -6.37
N ILE A 183 -15.16 5.93 -6.94
CA ILE A 183 -13.88 5.79 -7.63
C ILE A 183 -13.79 6.65 -8.88
N ASP A 184 -14.90 6.89 -9.57
CA ASP A 184 -14.94 7.70 -10.80
C ASP A 184 -14.67 9.17 -10.46
N THR A 185 -15.28 9.68 -9.40
CA THR A 185 -15.00 11.03 -8.86
C THR A 185 -13.55 11.13 -8.38
N LEU A 186 -13.06 10.20 -7.58
CA LEU A 186 -11.68 10.19 -7.09
C LEU A 186 -10.69 10.17 -8.26
N SER A 187 -10.94 9.36 -9.28
CA SER A 187 -10.09 9.28 -10.47
C SER A 187 -10.12 10.57 -11.28
N SER A 188 -11.32 11.15 -11.51
CA SER A 188 -11.47 12.40 -12.27
C SER A 188 -10.80 13.58 -11.57
N ASP A 189 -10.76 13.59 -10.25
CA ASP A 189 -10.06 14.56 -9.43
C ASP A 189 -8.53 14.33 -9.41
N GLY A 190 -8.07 13.26 -10.05
CA GLY A 190 -6.66 12.90 -10.17
C GLY A 190 -6.09 12.33 -8.90
N PHE A 191 -6.88 11.61 -8.11
CA PHE A 191 -6.44 10.98 -6.86
C PHE A 191 -5.26 10.03 -7.08
N PHE A 192 -5.26 9.26 -8.18
CA PHE A 192 -4.21 8.28 -8.50
C PHE A 192 -3.07 8.83 -9.37
N TYR A 193 -3.03 10.15 -9.63
CA TYR A 193 -1.99 10.71 -10.50
C TYR A 193 -0.56 10.58 -9.95
N MET A 194 -0.44 10.33 -8.64
CA MET A 194 0.84 10.13 -7.95
C MET A 194 1.34 8.68 -8.02
N SER A 195 0.60 7.80 -8.69
CA SER A 195 0.97 6.40 -8.94
C SER A 195 1.13 6.15 -10.43
N ASP A 196 2.08 5.30 -10.84
CA ASP A 196 2.30 4.97 -12.25
C ASP A 196 1.15 4.14 -12.81
N CYS A 197 0.60 3.22 -12.02
CA CYS A 197 -0.59 2.46 -12.37
C CYS A 197 -1.26 1.87 -11.13
N VAL A 198 -2.58 1.64 -11.23
CA VAL A 198 -3.39 1.00 -10.19
C VAL A 198 -4.39 0.01 -10.79
N LEU A 199 -4.74 -1.02 -10.01
CA LEU A 199 -5.79 -1.98 -10.34
C LEU A 199 -6.39 -2.56 -9.07
N VAL A 200 -7.70 -2.80 -9.07
CA VAL A 200 -8.37 -3.59 -8.03
C VAL A 200 -9.43 -4.50 -8.64
N GLY A 201 -9.54 -5.71 -8.12
CA GLY A 201 -10.51 -6.69 -8.59
C GLY A 201 -10.60 -7.90 -7.67
N ASP A 202 -11.51 -8.79 -7.99
CA ASP A 202 -11.68 -10.09 -7.34
C ASP A 202 -10.81 -11.14 -8.02
N ALA A 203 -9.72 -11.52 -7.39
CA ALA A 203 -8.80 -12.53 -7.90
C ALA A 203 -9.41 -13.95 -7.90
N THR A 204 -10.49 -14.20 -7.16
CA THR A 204 -11.18 -15.50 -7.15
C THR A 204 -11.98 -15.71 -8.44
N THR A 205 -12.58 -14.64 -8.96
CA THR A 205 -13.36 -14.67 -10.21
C THR A 205 -12.56 -14.17 -11.41
N GLY A 206 -11.48 -13.43 -11.19
CA GLY A 206 -10.70 -12.74 -12.23
C GLY A 206 -11.34 -11.44 -12.70
N GLU A 207 -12.39 -10.95 -12.02
CA GLU A 207 -13.09 -9.73 -12.39
C GLU A 207 -12.34 -8.49 -11.88
N ILE A 208 -12.08 -7.54 -12.79
CA ILE A 208 -11.46 -6.25 -12.46
C ILE A 208 -12.55 -5.23 -12.21
N TYR A 209 -12.51 -4.57 -11.05
CA TYR A 209 -13.49 -3.56 -10.65
C TYR A 209 -13.07 -2.15 -11.09
N TYR A 210 -11.79 -1.84 -10.99
CA TYR A 210 -11.23 -0.58 -11.46
C TYR A 210 -9.77 -0.75 -11.87
N SER A 211 -9.35 0.01 -12.89
CA SER A 211 -7.95 0.09 -13.29
C SER A 211 -7.61 1.43 -13.93
N GLN A 212 -6.39 1.90 -13.70
CA GLN A 212 -5.81 3.05 -14.38
C GLN A 212 -4.38 2.71 -14.80
N ASP A 213 -4.06 2.92 -16.08
CA ASP A 213 -2.75 2.64 -16.70
C ASP A 213 -2.24 1.21 -16.43
N ALA A 214 -3.17 0.24 -16.26
CA ALA A 214 -2.86 -1.11 -15.79
C ALA A 214 -2.03 -1.96 -16.77
N ASP A 215 -1.92 -1.57 -18.04
CA ASP A 215 -1.05 -2.19 -19.05
C ASP A 215 0.37 -1.62 -19.06
N ALA A 216 0.61 -0.53 -18.29
CA ALA A 216 1.93 0.10 -18.24
C ALA A 216 2.97 -0.86 -17.65
N MET A 217 4.06 -1.10 -18.41
CA MET A 217 5.19 -1.91 -17.95
C MET A 217 6.07 -1.08 -17.01
N VAL A 218 6.00 -1.36 -15.71
CA VAL A 218 6.70 -0.65 -14.65
C VAL A 218 7.68 -1.54 -13.90
N SER A 219 8.61 -0.93 -13.17
CA SER A 219 9.49 -1.66 -12.25
C SER A 219 8.70 -2.05 -11.01
N ILE A 220 8.73 -3.33 -10.63
CA ILE A 220 7.87 -3.89 -9.58
C ILE A 220 8.56 -4.06 -8.23
N ALA A 221 9.85 -3.74 -8.13
CA ALA A 221 10.65 -3.89 -6.91
C ALA A 221 10.41 -5.25 -6.23
N SER A 222 10.34 -5.28 -4.91
CA SER A 222 10.20 -6.51 -4.10
C SER A 222 8.84 -7.21 -4.21
N THR A 223 7.86 -6.69 -4.97
CA THR A 223 6.67 -7.50 -5.29
C THR A 223 7.02 -8.69 -6.17
N THR A 224 8.19 -8.68 -6.82
CA THR A 224 8.87 -9.82 -7.46
C THR A 224 8.83 -11.10 -6.61
N LYS A 225 8.93 -10.96 -5.27
CA LYS A 225 8.99 -12.11 -4.35
C LYS A 225 7.70 -12.94 -4.32
N LEU A 226 6.60 -12.44 -4.89
CA LEU A 226 5.40 -13.24 -5.13
C LEU A 226 5.68 -14.32 -6.20
N MET A 227 6.37 -13.98 -7.29
CA MET A 227 6.82 -14.96 -8.29
C MET A 227 7.86 -15.91 -7.70
N THR A 228 8.78 -15.42 -6.88
CA THR A 228 9.77 -16.27 -6.18
C THR A 228 9.10 -17.31 -5.28
N TYR A 229 8.08 -16.89 -4.51
CA TYR A 229 7.29 -17.83 -3.71
C TYR A 229 6.52 -18.82 -4.58
N PHE A 230 5.95 -18.38 -5.71
CA PHE A 230 5.21 -19.24 -6.61
C PHE A 230 6.11 -20.36 -7.17
N VAL A 231 7.29 -20.02 -7.70
CA VAL A 231 8.27 -21.00 -8.22
C VAL A 231 8.76 -21.94 -7.14
N LEU A 232 8.99 -21.45 -5.92
CA LEU A 232 9.32 -22.29 -4.78
C LEU A 232 8.21 -23.31 -4.50
N MET A 233 6.96 -22.88 -4.48
CA MET A 233 5.82 -23.75 -4.16
C MET A 233 5.56 -24.78 -5.30
N ASP A 234 5.82 -24.42 -6.54
CA ASP A 234 5.83 -25.37 -7.64
C ASP A 234 6.88 -26.47 -7.43
N ALA A 235 8.10 -26.10 -7.01
CA ALA A 235 9.17 -27.06 -6.71
C ALA A 235 8.80 -27.94 -5.50
N VAL A 236 8.11 -27.40 -4.48
CA VAL A 236 7.57 -28.19 -3.36
C VAL A 236 6.52 -29.20 -3.85
N THR A 237 5.59 -28.76 -4.68
CA THR A 237 4.51 -29.59 -5.22
C THR A 237 5.06 -30.71 -6.11
N ASN A 238 6.13 -30.43 -6.87
CA ASN A 238 6.83 -31.40 -7.71
C ASN A 238 7.74 -32.36 -6.90
N GLY A 239 7.90 -32.13 -5.59
CA GLY A 239 8.74 -32.95 -4.72
C GLY A 239 10.24 -32.73 -4.91
N GLU A 240 10.65 -31.60 -5.52
CA GLU A 240 12.05 -31.23 -5.71
C GLU A 240 12.67 -30.70 -4.39
N VAL A 241 11.88 -30.00 -3.60
CA VAL A 241 12.22 -29.48 -2.26
C VAL A 241 11.06 -29.70 -1.30
N SER A 242 11.31 -29.54 0.02
CA SER A 242 10.30 -29.73 1.06
C SER A 242 10.21 -28.49 1.95
N LEU A 243 9.02 -28.15 2.43
CA LEU A 243 8.85 -27.12 3.47
C LEU A 243 9.48 -27.50 4.84
N ASN A 244 9.94 -28.74 4.98
CA ASN A 244 10.73 -29.20 6.14
C ASN A 244 12.25 -29.12 5.89
N ASP A 245 12.69 -28.65 4.73
CA ASP A 245 14.11 -28.55 4.43
C ASP A 245 14.79 -27.48 5.28
N THR A 246 16.10 -27.60 5.30
CA THR A 246 17.00 -26.61 5.87
C THR A 246 17.80 -25.97 4.77
N VAL A 247 17.71 -24.66 4.63
CA VAL A 247 18.44 -23.87 3.63
C VAL A 247 19.82 -23.55 4.18
N THR A 248 20.88 -23.94 3.44
CA THR A 248 22.25 -23.53 3.75
C THR A 248 22.61 -22.27 2.99
N PHE A 249 23.13 -21.26 3.68
CA PHE A 249 23.43 -19.97 3.08
C PHE A 249 24.77 -20.02 2.32
N SER A 250 24.76 -19.45 1.12
CA SER A 250 25.94 -19.31 0.28
C SER A 250 26.73 -18.04 0.63
N GLU A 251 27.94 -17.90 0.05
CA GLU A 251 28.72 -16.67 0.10
C GLU A 251 28.00 -15.51 -0.61
N ASN A 252 27.15 -15.81 -1.62
CA ASN A 252 26.35 -14.81 -2.32
C ASN A 252 25.26 -14.27 -1.41
N ALA A 253 24.51 -15.14 -0.73
CA ALA A 253 23.47 -14.76 0.22
C ALA A 253 24.06 -13.97 1.41
N GLU A 254 25.22 -14.38 1.93
CA GLU A 254 25.95 -13.60 2.94
C GLU A 254 26.30 -12.21 2.42
N ARG A 255 26.91 -12.13 1.22
CA ARG A 255 27.29 -10.85 0.61
C ARG A 255 26.11 -9.92 0.41
N GLU A 256 24.96 -10.44 -0.06
CA GLU A 256 23.72 -9.67 -0.20
C GLU A 256 23.24 -9.15 1.16
N SER A 257 23.33 -9.96 2.22
CA SER A 257 22.96 -9.55 3.58
C SER A 257 23.83 -8.43 4.17
N LEU A 258 25.02 -8.20 3.59
CA LEU A 258 25.98 -7.17 3.99
C LEU A 258 25.77 -5.84 3.26
N THR A 259 24.93 -5.82 2.22
CA THR A 259 24.63 -4.58 1.48
C THR A 259 23.77 -3.64 2.31
N GLU A 260 23.60 -2.41 1.84
CA GLU A 260 22.67 -1.43 2.44
C GLU A 260 21.20 -1.86 2.36
N ASN A 261 20.90 -2.83 1.49
CA ASN A 261 19.57 -3.40 1.30
C ASN A 261 19.36 -4.71 2.06
N GLY A 262 20.39 -5.22 2.75
CA GLY A 262 20.30 -6.42 3.59
C GLY A 262 19.49 -6.15 4.87
N VAL A 263 18.55 -7.01 5.20
CA VAL A 263 17.64 -6.86 6.34
C VAL A 263 17.75 -7.97 7.37
N VAL A 264 18.26 -9.13 6.97
CA VAL A 264 18.55 -10.27 7.85
C VAL A 264 20.00 -10.67 7.69
N ARG A 265 20.75 -10.68 8.77
CA ARG A 265 22.17 -11.05 8.70
C ARG A 265 22.29 -12.57 8.48
N LEU A 266 22.93 -12.94 7.37
CA LEU A 266 23.26 -14.33 7.03
C LEU A 266 24.77 -14.54 7.08
N THR A 267 25.18 -15.77 7.38
CA THR A 267 26.60 -16.21 7.37
C THR A 267 26.74 -17.43 6.47
N ALA A 268 27.68 -17.41 5.55
CA ALA A 268 27.94 -18.53 4.65
C ALA A 268 28.25 -19.82 5.44
N GLY A 269 27.63 -20.93 5.04
CA GLY A 269 27.74 -22.22 5.69
C GLY A 269 26.81 -22.43 6.90
N GLU A 270 26.21 -21.37 7.44
CA GLU A 270 25.11 -21.49 8.39
C GLU A 270 23.82 -21.87 7.68
N ASN A 271 22.80 -22.27 8.45
CA ASN A 271 21.55 -22.73 7.87
C ASN A 271 20.36 -22.36 8.74
N ALA A 272 19.16 -22.34 8.13
CA ALA A 272 17.90 -22.13 8.81
C ALA A 272 16.78 -22.98 8.19
N PRO A 273 15.70 -23.29 8.94
CA PRO A 273 14.51 -23.89 8.37
C PRO A 273 13.95 -23.04 7.22
N ILE A 274 13.60 -23.67 6.11
CA ILE A 274 13.09 -22.98 4.91
C ILE A 274 11.90 -22.07 5.24
N MET A 275 11.04 -22.45 6.19
CA MET A 275 9.90 -21.64 6.62
C MET A 275 10.31 -20.31 7.27
N ASP A 276 11.42 -20.27 8.00
CA ASP A 276 11.93 -19.01 8.56
C ASP A 276 12.50 -18.12 7.46
N VAL A 277 13.16 -18.72 6.45
CA VAL A 277 13.68 -18.01 5.26
C VAL A 277 12.53 -17.44 4.42
N ILE A 278 11.44 -18.22 4.21
CA ILE A 278 10.21 -17.76 3.54
C ILE A 278 9.57 -16.59 4.31
N LYS A 279 9.41 -16.71 5.63
CA LYS A 279 8.86 -15.64 6.45
C LYS A 279 9.70 -14.36 6.37
N ALA A 280 11.02 -14.46 6.44
CA ALA A 280 11.91 -13.32 6.29
C ALA A 280 11.76 -12.66 4.91
N MET A 281 11.65 -13.46 3.84
CA MET A 281 11.44 -12.99 2.47
C MET A 281 10.10 -12.26 2.30
N LEU A 282 9.00 -12.83 2.78
CA LEU A 282 7.66 -12.27 2.53
C LEU A 282 7.30 -11.15 3.52
N ILE A 283 7.59 -11.31 4.81
CA ILE A 283 7.18 -10.37 5.88
C ILE A 283 8.11 -9.15 5.91
N LYS A 284 9.42 -9.37 5.96
CA LYS A 284 10.44 -8.32 6.09
C LYS A 284 11.00 -7.86 4.75
N SER A 285 10.66 -8.60 3.66
CA SER A 285 11.16 -8.32 2.31
C SER A 285 12.65 -8.61 2.11
N SER A 286 13.22 -9.58 2.86
CA SER A 286 14.64 -9.95 2.79
C SER A 286 15.04 -10.38 1.37
N ASN A 287 16.05 -9.70 0.79
CA ASN A 287 16.61 -10.00 -0.54
C ASN A 287 17.53 -11.20 -0.46
N GLU A 288 18.36 -11.24 0.55
CA GLU A 288 19.29 -12.33 0.88
C GLU A 288 18.56 -13.64 1.10
N CYS A 289 17.37 -13.63 1.71
CA CYS A 289 16.53 -14.81 1.86
C CYS A 289 15.88 -15.25 0.55
N ALA A 290 15.49 -14.30 -0.33
CA ALA A 290 15.02 -14.64 -1.67
C ALA A 290 16.10 -15.30 -2.52
N LEU A 291 17.33 -14.79 -2.44
CA LEU A 291 18.49 -15.38 -3.10
C LEU A 291 18.80 -16.78 -2.54
N ALA A 292 18.79 -16.95 -1.22
CA ALA A 292 19.02 -18.26 -0.59
C ALA A 292 17.97 -19.29 -1.00
N ILE A 293 16.70 -18.91 -1.14
CA ILE A 293 15.63 -19.77 -1.66
C ILE A 293 15.92 -20.14 -3.13
N ALA A 294 16.29 -19.17 -3.96
CA ALA A 294 16.59 -19.42 -5.36
C ALA A 294 17.73 -20.43 -5.54
N GLU A 295 18.83 -20.25 -4.80
CA GLU A 295 19.96 -21.18 -4.83
C GLU A 295 19.60 -22.57 -4.27
N HIS A 296 18.77 -22.65 -3.22
CA HIS A 296 18.29 -23.91 -2.66
C HIS A 296 17.44 -24.70 -3.64
N VAL A 297 16.53 -24.03 -4.37
CA VAL A 297 15.59 -24.66 -5.30
C VAL A 297 16.24 -25.04 -6.62
N ALA A 298 17.09 -24.19 -7.18
CA ALA A 298 17.61 -24.35 -8.54
C ALA A 298 19.13 -24.52 -8.63
N GLY A 299 19.83 -24.44 -7.52
CA GLY A 299 21.29 -24.55 -7.45
C GLY A 299 22.04 -23.25 -7.78
N SER A 300 21.40 -22.27 -8.43
CA SER A 300 21.93 -20.94 -8.66
C SER A 300 20.81 -19.91 -8.88
N GLU A 301 21.15 -18.62 -8.72
CA GLU A 301 20.23 -17.52 -9.01
C GLU A 301 19.77 -17.55 -10.48
N GLU A 302 20.71 -17.74 -11.42
CA GLU A 302 20.42 -17.70 -12.85
C GLU A 302 19.45 -18.84 -13.25
N ALA A 303 19.66 -20.07 -12.73
CA ALA A 303 18.77 -21.20 -12.99
C ALA A 303 17.37 -20.96 -12.40
N PHE A 304 17.28 -20.28 -11.26
CA PHE A 304 16.00 -19.93 -10.66
C PHE A 304 15.27 -18.84 -11.46
N VAL A 305 15.99 -17.82 -11.91
CA VAL A 305 15.47 -16.74 -12.76
C VAL A 305 14.90 -17.31 -14.07
N GLU A 306 15.56 -18.31 -14.67
CA GLU A 306 15.00 -18.99 -15.85
C GLU A 306 13.64 -19.64 -15.52
N ARG A 307 13.51 -20.33 -14.36
CA ARG A 307 12.22 -20.88 -13.90
C ARG A 307 11.17 -19.80 -13.68
N MET A 308 11.55 -18.62 -13.16
CA MET A 308 10.62 -17.48 -13.02
C MET A 308 10.10 -17.01 -14.37
N ASN A 309 10.98 -16.88 -15.37
CA ASN A 309 10.61 -16.48 -16.72
C ASN A 309 9.80 -17.57 -17.45
N GLU A 310 10.10 -18.86 -17.22
CA GLU A 310 9.27 -19.97 -17.70
C GLU A 310 7.87 -19.95 -17.09
N LYS A 311 7.78 -19.71 -15.77
CA LYS A 311 6.49 -19.58 -15.08
C LYS A 311 5.68 -18.41 -15.61
N ALA A 312 6.30 -17.25 -15.86
CA ALA A 312 5.65 -16.09 -16.46
C ALA A 312 5.00 -16.43 -17.81
N ARG A 313 5.77 -17.11 -18.68
CA ARG A 313 5.25 -17.60 -19.98
C ARG A 313 4.11 -18.61 -19.80
N ALA A 314 4.23 -19.52 -18.84
CA ALA A 314 3.21 -20.54 -18.57
C ALA A 314 1.89 -19.94 -18.04
N LEU A 315 1.96 -18.84 -17.28
CA LEU A 315 0.81 -18.06 -16.83
C LEU A 315 0.18 -17.21 -17.95
N GLY A 316 0.82 -17.12 -19.13
CA GLY A 316 0.37 -16.27 -20.23
C GLY A 316 0.54 -14.77 -19.96
N LEU A 317 1.51 -14.40 -19.10
CA LEU A 317 1.84 -13.01 -18.90
C LEU A 317 2.41 -12.38 -20.17
N SER A 318 2.36 -11.05 -20.27
CA SER A 318 2.89 -10.31 -21.41
C SER A 318 4.32 -10.71 -21.77
N ASP A 319 4.64 -10.76 -23.06
CA ASP A 319 6.00 -11.06 -23.56
C ASP A 319 7.04 -10.02 -23.09
N GLU A 320 6.61 -8.86 -22.60
CA GLU A 320 7.49 -7.83 -22.04
C GLU A 320 7.86 -8.10 -20.57
N VAL A 321 7.18 -9.02 -19.88
CA VAL A 321 7.51 -9.42 -18.51
C VAL A 321 8.84 -10.14 -18.52
N HIS A 322 9.78 -9.64 -17.72
CA HIS A 322 11.10 -10.24 -17.59
C HIS A 322 11.66 -10.11 -16.18
N PHE A 323 12.11 -11.24 -15.63
CA PHE A 323 12.79 -11.31 -14.35
C PHE A 323 14.30 -11.44 -14.55
N TYR A 324 15.08 -10.67 -13.78
CA TYR A 324 16.54 -10.67 -13.76
C TYR A 324 17.10 -11.22 -12.45
N ASN A 325 16.29 -11.26 -11.40
CA ASN A 325 16.68 -11.76 -10.08
C ASN A 325 15.43 -12.13 -9.25
N PRO A 326 15.59 -12.90 -8.14
CA PRO A 326 14.47 -13.36 -7.33
C PRO A 326 13.93 -12.32 -6.32
N HIS A 327 14.55 -11.15 -6.18
CA HIS A 327 14.26 -10.20 -5.10
C HIS A 327 13.73 -8.83 -5.55
N GLY A 328 13.97 -8.44 -6.82
CA GLY A 328 13.45 -7.21 -7.42
C GLY A 328 14.33 -5.96 -7.26
N LEU A 329 15.57 -6.10 -6.76
CA LEU A 329 16.54 -5.01 -6.82
C LEU A 329 17.02 -4.78 -8.25
N PRO A 330 17.52 -3.57 -8.57
CA PRO A 330 18.16 -3.33 -9.84
C PRO A 330 19.35 -4.28 -10.07
N HIS A 331 19.39 -4.93 -11.21
CA HIS A 331 20.54 -5.73 -11.66
C HIS A 331 21.50 -4.84 -12.43
N TYR A 332 22.80 -5.00 -12.21
CA TYR A 332 23.85 -4.27 -12.93
C TYR A 332 24.57 -5.24 -13.85
N ASP A 333 24.56 -4.96 -15.15
CA ASP A 333 25.40 -5.70 -16.08
C ASP A 333 26.87 -5.26 -15.87
N ASP A 334 27.75 -6.20 -15.53
CA ASP A 334 29.16 -5.99 -15.25
C ASP A 334 29.94 -5.36 -16.42
N ASN A 335 29.37 -5.36 -17.62
CA ASN A 335 30.01 -4.91 -18.85
C ASN A 335 29.71 -3.45 -19.22
N GLU A 336 28.83 -2.73 -18.52
CA GLU A 336 28.43 -1.37 -18.87
C GLU A 336 28.68 -0.39 -17.73
N VAL A 337 29.63 0.51 -17.90
CA VAL A 337 30.03 1.55 -16.91
C VAL A 337 28.88 2.55 -16.60
N PHE A 338 27.83 2.60 -17.42
CA PHE A 338 26.66 3.45 -17.28
C PHE A 338 25.36 2.73 -17.72
N SER A 339 25.29 1.41 -17.59
CA SER A 339 24.15 0.67 -18.06
C SER A 339 22.85 1.09 -17.39
N SER A 340 21.81 1.13 -18.17
CA SER A 340 20.44 1.16 -17.68
C SER A 340 20.27 -0.03 -16.74
N LYS A 341 20.08 0.23 -15.46
CA LYS A 341 19.81 -0.79 -14.45
C LYS A 341 18.66 -1.67 -14.95
N LEU A 342 18.95 -2.94 -15.21
CA LEU A 342 17.92 -3.92 -15.54
C LEU A 342 17.07 -4.13 -14.28
N GLN A 343 15.77 -4.12 -14.42
CA GLN A 343 14.84 -4.32 -13.32
C GLN A 343 13.73 -5.26 -13.73
N ASN A 344 13.28 -6.07 -12.80
CA ASN A 344 12.07 -6.85 -12.99
C ASN A 344 10.90 -5.90 -13.27
N ARG A 345 10.21 -6.14 -14.39
CA ARG A 345 9.12 -5.30 -14.86
C ARG A 345 7.88 -6.13 -15.12
N MET A 346 6.73 -5.55 -14.82
CA MET A 346 5.42 -6.16 -15.01
C MET A 346 4.37 -5.07 -15.07
N SER A 347 3.26 -5.32 -15.73
CA SER A 347 2.07 -4.49 -15.67
C SER A 347 1.21 -4.83 -14.44
N ALA A 348 0.28 -3.97 -14.06
CA ALA A 348 -0.69 -4.29 -13.00
C ALA A 348 -1.62 -5.44 -13.44
N ASN A 349 -1.98 -5.51 -14.73
CA ASN A 349 -2.77 -6.62 -15.27
C ASN A 349 -2.02 -7.95 -15.16
N ASP A 350 -0.74 -8.00 -15.53
CA ASP A 350 0.07 -9.23 -15.38
C ASP A 350 0.21 -9.65 -13.92
N MET A 351 0.40 -8.69 -13.00
CA MET A 351 0.48 -8.99 -11.57
C MET A 351 -0.87 -9.49 -11.03
N PHE A 352 -1.98 -8.97 -11.53
CA PHE A 352 -3.31 -9.46 -11.14
C PHE A 352 -3.51 -10.92 -11.58
N VAL A 353 -3.11 -11.27 -12.82
CA VAL A 353 -3.12 -12.66 -13.31
C VAL A 353 -2.22 -13.56 -12.44
N LEU A 354 -1.02 -13.09 -12.08
CA LEU A 354 -0.13 -13.82 -11.18
C LEU A 354 -0.78 -14.05 -9.81
N CYS A 355 -1.39 -13.03 -9.23
CA CYS A 355 -2.06 -13.15 -7.94
C CYS A 355 -3.28 -14.06 -7.98
N THR A 356 -4.09 -14.00 -9.04
CA THR A 356 -5.24 -14.87 -9.27
C THR A 356 -4.82 -16.34 -9.23
N GLU A 357 -3.80 -16.69 -10.00
CA GLU A 357 -3.31 -18.08 -10.05
C GLU A 357 -2.61 -18.47 -8.74
N LEU A 358 -1.77 -17.59 -8.16
CA LEU A 358 -1.08 -17.84 -6.91
C LEU A 358 -2.04 -18.13 -5.76
N LEU A 359 -3.07 -17.31 -5.60
CA LEU A 359 -4.08 -17.45 -4.54
C LEU A 359 -5.00 -18.65 -4.79
N SER A 360 -5.26 -19.00 -6.05
CA SER A 360 -6.02 -20.20 -6.40
C SER A 360 -5.27 -21.49 -6.05
N VAL A 361 -3.96 -21.55 -6.35
CA VAL A 361 -3.18 -22.79 -6.20
C VAL A 361 -2.51 -22.89 -4.83
N TYR A 362 -2.03 -21.77 -4.29
CA TYR A 362 -1.28 -21.69 -3.04
C TYR A 362 -1.83 -20.65 -2.07
N PRO A 363 -3.13 -20.71 -1.70
CA PRO A 363 -3.76 -19.73 -0.80
C PRO A 363 -3.08 -19.63 0.58
N GLN A 364 -2.35 -20.66 1.01
CA GLN A 364 -1.59 -20.64 2.27
C GLN A 364 -0.51 -19.55 2.35
N ILE A 365 -0.22 -18.84 1.25
CA ILE A 365 0.64 -17.65 1.31
C ILE A 365 0.07 -16.61 2.28
N THR A 366 -1.27 -16.51 2.37
CA THR A 366 -1.95 -15.56 3.25
C THR A 366 -1.70 -15.84 4.73
N GLU A 367 -1.46 -17.09 5.13
CA GLU A 367 -1.08 -17.45 6.50
C GLU A 367 0.27 -16.84 6.92
N ILE A 368 1.15 -16.58 5.94
CA ILE A 368 2.46 -15.97 6.18
C ILE A 368 2.38 -14.46 6.04
N THR A 369 1.76 -13.97 4.96
CA THR A 369 1.73 -12.54 4.64
C THR A 369 0.82 -11.73 5.57
N SER A 370 -0.12 -12.36 6.26
CA SER A 370 -0.95 -11.75 7.30
C SER A 370 -0.24 -11.55 8.66
N ILE A 371 0.90 -12.19 8.86
CA ILE A 371 1.66 -12.05 10.11
C ILE A 371 2.18 -10.62 10.23
N LYS A 372 1.75 -9.91 11.26
CA LYS A 372 2.16 -8.52 11.54
C LYS A 372 3.58 -8.46 12.09
N LYS A 373 3.89 -9.33 13.07
CA LYS A 373 5.20 -9.44 13.74
C LYS A 373 5.48 -10.88 14.14
N THR A 374 6.73 -11.28 14.06
CA THR A 374 7.18 -12.59 14.56
C THR A 374 8.68 -12.58 14.85
N SER A 375 9.11 -13.50 15.72
CA SER A 375 10.52 -13.76 15.99
C SER A 375 11.00 -14.97 15.19
N LEU A 376 12.11 -14.83 14.49
CA LEU A 376 12.78 -15.89 13.75
C LEU A 376 14.07 -16.28 14.49
N SER A 377 13.96 -17.19 15.46
CA SER A 377 15.07 -17.54 16.36
C SER A 377 16.23 -18.18 15.61
N SER A 378 15.99 -18.93 14.54
CA SER A 378 17.04 -19.50 13.68
C SER A 378 17.85 -18.44 12.93
N LEU A 379 17.28 -17.26 12.71
CA LEU A 379 17.90 -16.11 12.06
C LEU A 379 18.27 -15.00 13.08
N SER A 380 18.07 -15.25 14.37
CA SER A 380 18.36 -14.33 15.48
C SER A 380 17.77 -12.93 15.27
N THR A 381 16.55 -12.83 14.74
CA THR A 381 15.92 -11.55 14.40
C THR A 381 14.42 -11.54 14.67
N ASP A 382 13.93 -10.38 15.09
CA ASP A 382 12.52 -10.05 15.12
C ASP A 382 12.14 -9.29 13.84
N ILE A 383 11.06 -9.68 13.21
CA ILE A 383 10.60 -9.07 11.98
C ILE A 383 9.19 -8.50 12.13
N GLU A 384 8.97 -7.36 11.51
CA GLU A 384 7.68 -6.70 11.39
C GLU A 384 7.32 -6.55 9.91
N ASN A 385 6.04 -6.78 9.59
CA ASN A 385 5.55 -6.68 8.23
C ASN A 385 5.62 -5.24 7.72
N THR A 386 5.98 -5.12 6.46
CA THR A 386 6.09 -3.82 5.78
C THR A 386 4.75 -3.32 5.22
N ASN A 387 3.73 -4.19 5.14
CA ASN A 387 2.39 -3.84 4.69
C ASN A 387 1.55 -3.23 5.83
N LEU A 388 1.34 -1.91 5.78
CA LEU A 388 0.58 -1.19 6.79
C LEU A 388 -0.92 -1.50 6.78
N LEU A 389 -1.47 -1.93 5.64
CA LEU A 389 -2.90 -2.26 5.55
C LEU A 389 -3.30 -3.42 6.47
N LEU A 390 -2.37 -4.31 6.82
CA LEU A 390 -2.60 -5.36 7.83
C LEU A 390 -3.04 -4.79 9.19
N TYR A 391 -2.57 -3.59 9.55
CA TYR A 391 -2.99 -2.92 10.77
C TYR A 391 -4.29 -2.14 10.56
N ASN A 392 -4.48 -1.60 9.36
CA ASN A 392 -5.51 -0.62 9.05
C ASN A 392 -6.85 -1.25 8.62
N VAL A 393 -6.81 -2.40 7.93
CA VAL A 393 -7.98 -3.09 7.39
C VAL A 393 -7.98 -4.53 7.91
N PRO A 394 -8.97 -4.93 8.73
CA PRO A 394 -9.02 -6.26 9.36
C PRO A 394 -9.01 -7.42 8.36
N GLU A 395 -9.64 -7.23 7.22
CA GLU A 395 -9.81 -8.22 6.16
C GLU A 395 -8.53 -8.45 5.34
N VAL A 396 -7.55 -7.53 5.44
CA VAL A 396 -6.29 -7.64 4.67
C VAL A 396 -5.42 -8.77 5.23
N VAL A 397 -5.00 -9.66 4.33
CA VAL A 397 -4.17 -10.85 4.61
C VAL A 397 -2.79 -10.80 3.93
N GLY A 398 -2.49 -9.74 3.24
CA GLY A 398 -1.18 -9.59 2.57
C GLY A 398 -1.25 -8.57 1.44
N LEU A 399 -0.43 -8.68 0.37
CA LEU A 399 0.55 -9.71 0.06
C LEU A 399 1.99 -9.17 0.21
N LYS A 400 2.38 -8.16 -0.62
CA LYS A 400 3.78 -7.73 -0.70
C LYS A 400 3.97 -6.26 -1.04
N THR A 401 4.84 -5.59 -0.28
CA THR A 401 5.35 -4.24 -0.59
C THR A 401 6.62 -4.32 -1.44
N GLY A 402 6.93 -3.23 -2.12
CA GLY A 402 8.20 -3.04 -2.82
C GLY A 402 8.61 -1.58 -2.85
N THR A 403 9.90 -1.29 -2.85
CA THR A 403 10.40 0.08 -3.02
C THR A 403 11.80 0.05 -3.64
N THR A 404 12.00 0.79 -4.70
CA THR A 404 13.32 1.17 -5.23
C THR A 404 13.23 2.62 -5.72
N THR A 405 14.38 3.28 -5.91
CA THR A 405 14.40 4.65 -6.44
C THR A 405 13.68 4.79 -7.77
N LYS A 406 13.68 3.74 -8.62
CA LYS A 406 13.03 3.76 -9.94
C LYS A 406 11.58 3.29 -9.90
N ALA A 407 11.28 2.30 -9.06
CA ALA A 407 9.94 1.74 -8.96
C ALA A 407 9.00 2.63 -8.13
N GLY A 408 9.52 3.61 -7.38
CA GLY A 408 8.73 4.28 -6.36
C GLY A 408 8.33 3.32 -5.25
N SER A 409 7.25 3.63 -4.56
CA SER A 409 6.63 2.75 -3.57
C SER A 409 5.54 1.91 -4.25
N CYS A 410 5.56 0.61 -4.00
CA CYS A 410 4.69 -0.39 -4.62
C CYS A 410 3.99 -1.23 -3.54
N LEU A 411 2.73 -1.59 -3.77
CA LEU A 411 2.00 -2.53 -2.93
C LEU A 411 1.10 -3.42 -3.78
N VAL A 412 1.16 -4.71 -3.51
CA VAL A 412 0.15 -5.69 -3.89
C VAL A 412 -0.51 -6.13 -2.59
N SER A 413 -1.77 -5.79 -2.39
CA SER A 413 -2.54 -6.17 -1.21
C SER A 413 -3.67 -7.13 -1.56
N ALA A 414 -4.06 -7.97 -0.61
CA ALA A 414 -5.21 -8.85 -0.72
C ALA A 414 -6.05 -8.76 0.56
N ALA A 415 -7.37 -8.69 0.41
CA ALA A 415 -8.34 -8.82 1.49
C ALA A 415 -9.19 -10.07 1.26
N GLU A 416 -9.47 -10.81 2.34
CA GLU A 416 -10.43 -11.91 2.34
C GLU A 416 -11.83 -11.38 2.64
N VAL A 417 -12.77 -11.69 1.75
CA VAL A 417 -14.19 -11.42 1.92
C VAL A 417 -14.97 -12.70 1.67
N THR A 418 -16.20 -12.77 2.15
CA THR A 418 -17.03 -13.99 2.03
C THR A 418 -18.35 -13.64 1.36
N ASP A 419 -18.76 -14.43 0.38
CA ASP A 419 -20.05 -14.30 -0.25
C ASP A 419 -21.20 -14.93 0.58
N ASP A 420 -22.43 -14.80 0.09
CA ASP A 420 -23.64 -15.33 0.76
C ASP A 420 -23.68 -16.87 0.81
N GLU A 421 -22.87 -17.55 -0.01
CA GLU A 421 -22.74 -19.02 -0.03
C GLU A 421 -21.62 -19.51 0.92
N GLY A 422 -20.87 -18.58 1.52
CA GLY A 422 -19.75 -18.87 2.42
C GLY A 422 -18.44 -19.15 1.69
N LEU A 423 -18.34 -18.82 0.40
CA LEU A 423 -17.10 -18.92 -0.35
C LEU A 423 -16.19 -17.71 -0.06
N THR A 424 -14.92 -18.00 0.16
CA THR A 424 -13.90 -16.95 0.34
C THR A 424 -13.47 -16.39 -1.01
N HIS A 425 -13.51 -15.07 -1.15
CA HIS A 425 -12.98 -14.30 -2.26
C HIS A 425 -11.76 -13.48 -1.83
N TYR A 426 -10.84 -13.27 -2.75
CA TYR A 426 -9.65 -12.44 -2.55
C TYR A 426 -9.77 -11.16 -3.37
N ILE A 427 -10.05 -10.05 -2.70
CA ILE A 427 -10.00 -8.74 -3.34
C ILE A 427 -8.54 -8.30 -3.38
N VAL A 428 -7.97 -8.23 -4.58
CA VAL A 428 -6.57 -7.85 -4.80
C VAL A 428 -6.50 -6.44 -5.34
N ALA A 429 -5.74 -5.58 -4.64
CA ALA A 429 -5.43 -4.23 -5.07
C ALA A 429 -3.92 -4.09 -5.32
N ILE A 430 -3.58 -3.51 -6.45
CA ILE A 430 -2.22 -3.33 -6.96
C ILE A 430 -2.00 -1.84 -7.15
N GLU A 431 -0.90 -1.34 -6.60
CA GLU A 431 -0.45 0.03 -6.79
C GLU A 431 1.06 0.03 -7.05
N TYR A 432 1.46 0.63 -8.15
CA TYR A 432 2.85 0.77 -8.55
C TYR A 432 3.22 2.23 -8.79
N GLY A 433 4.46 2.57 -8.46
CA GLY A 433 5.03 3.86 -8.79
C GLY A 433 4.60 5.00 -7.88
N ALA A 434 4.01 4.73 -6.73
CA ALA A 434 3.66 5.81 -5.81
C ALA A 434 4.90 6.60 -5.40
N GLU A 435 4.78 7.93 -5.41
CA GLU A 435 5.90 8.85 -5.18
C GLU A 435 6.50 8.72 -3.78
N THR A 436 5.65 8.41 -2.79
CA THR A 436 6.04 8.24 -1.39
C THR A 436 5.33 7.06 -0.75
N GLN A 437 5.84 6.57 0.38
CA GLN A 437 5.14 5.58 1.20
C GLN A 437 3.82 6.09 1.78
N LEU A 438 3.71 7.40 2.02
CA LEU A 438 2.47 8.03 2.45
C LEU A 438 1.40 7.92 1.36
N THR A 439 1.74 8.33 0.14
CA THR A 439 0.84 8.26 -1.02
C THR A 439 0.40 6.82 -1.27
N GLN A 440 1.36 5.88 -1.29
CA GLN A 440 1.10 4.46 -1.44
C GLN A 440 0.14 3.92 -0.35
N SER A 441 0.38 4.26 0.91
CA SER A 441 -0.45 3.76 2.02
C SER A 441 -1.90 4.20 1.89
N TYR A 442 -2.12 5.46 1.48
CA TYR A 442 -3.46 6.02 1.35
C TYR A 442 -4.16 5.53 0.08
N ALA A 443 -3.51 5.56 -1.07
CA ALA A 443 -4.10 5.09 -2.32
C ALA A 443 -4.44 3.59 -2.27
N SER A 444 -3.54 2.78 -1.70
CA SER A 444 -3.81 1.35 -1.49
C SER A 444 -4.97 1.10 -0.49
N LEU A 445 -5.12 1.95 0.54
CA LEU A 445 -6.26 1.87 1.46
C LEU A 445 -7.57 2.14 0.72
N VAL A 446 -7.63 3.19 -0.09
CA VAL A 446 -8.81 3.53 -0.90
C VAL A 446 -9.13 2.41 -1.87
N LEU A 447 -8.14 1.90 -2.62
CA LEU A 447 -8.34 0.81 -3.59
C LEU A 447 -8.91 -0.45 -2.93
N ILE A 448 -8.33 -0.91 -1.83
CA ILE A 448 -8.79 -2.15 -1.18
C ILE A 448 -10.18 -1.99 -0.57
N LYS A 449 -10.49 -0.82 0.02
CA LYS A 449 -11.82 -0.53 0.58
C LYS A 449 -12.86 -0.39 -0.52
N TYR A 450 -12.53 0.27 -1.63
CA TYR A 450 -13.39 0.34 -2.79
C TYR A 450 -13.66 -1.06 -3.38
N GLY A 451 -12.63 -1.89 -3.55
CA GLY A 451 -12.79 -3.25 -4.05
C GLY A 451 -13.73 -4.11 -3.17
N MET A 452 -13.64 -3.95 -1.85
CA MET A 452 -14.55 -4.62 -0.92
C MET A 452 -15.98 -4.05 -1.02
N GLN A 453 -16.13 -2.73 -1.16
CA GLN A 453 -17.42 -2.06 -1.39
C GLN A 453 -18.08 -2.61 -2.66
N GLU A 454 -17.39 -2.61 -3.79
CA GLU A 454 -17.87 -3.14 -5.07
C GLU A 454 -18.30 -4.62 -4.97
N PHE A 455 -17.50 -5.44 -4.29
CA PHE A 455 -17.82 -6.83 -4.06
C PHE A 455 -19.19 -6.98 -3.36
N TYR A 456 -19.42 -6.28 -2.25
CA TYR A 456 -20.68 -6.39 -1.50
C TYR A 456 -21.86 -5.74 -2.21
N GLU A 457 -21.66 -4.68 -2.98
CA GLU A 457 -22.70 -4.07 -3.81
C GLU A 457 -23.17 -5.03 -4.90
N ARG A 458 -22.25 -5.71 -5.58
CA ARG A 458 -22.57 -6.72 -6.59
C ARG A 458 -23.30 -7.93 -6.00
N LEU A 459 -22.93 -8.36 -4.80
CA LEU A 459 -23.67 -9.39 -4.06
C LEU A 459 -25.11 -8.95 -3.78
N SER A 460 -25.29 -7.72 -3.28
CA SER A 460 -26.61 -7.19 -2.90
C SER A 460 -27.49 -6.84 -4.09
N GLY A 461 -26.90 -6.44 -5.22
CA GLY A 461 -27.57 -6.02 -6.46
C GLY A 461 -27.85 -7.16 -7.44
N SER A 462 -27.31 -8.35 -7.24
CA SER A 462 -27.53 -9.50 -8.12
C SER A 462 -28.93 -10.08 -7.95
N SER A 463 -29.94 -9.44 -8.61
CA SER A 463 -31.17 -10.15 -8.99
C SER A 463 -30.78 -11.29 -9.95
N GLU A 464 -31.55 -12.39 -9.95
CA GLU A 464 -31.28 -13.58 -10.79
C GLU A 464 -31.11 -13.27 -12.29
N ASP A 465 -31.52 -12.08 -12.75
CA ASP A 465 -31.41 -11.63 -14.14
C ASP A 465 -30.00 -11.10 -14.55
N ASP A 466 -29.16 -10.67 -13.59
CA ASP A 466 -27.80 -10.17 -13.88
C ASP A 466 -26.70 -11.26 -13.82
N LYS A 467 -27.00 -12.41 -13.22
CA LYS A 467 -26.08 -13.58 -13.17
C LYS A 467 -25.72 -14.15 -14.56
N ASN A 468 -26.37 -13.68 -15.63
CA ASN A 468 -26.16 -14.16 -17.00
C ASN A 468 -25.34 -13.23 -17.91
N LYS A 469 -24.76 -12.15 -17.38
CA LYS A 469 -23.89 -11.23 -18.16
C LYS A 469 -22.43 -11.32 -17.76
N LEU A 470 -21.83 -12.51 -17.91
CA LEU A 470 -20.37 -12.59 -17.98
C LEU A 470 -19.92 -11.95 -19.30
N PRO A 471 -18.85 -11.12 -19.32
CA PRO A 471 -18.26 -10.62 -20.56
C PRO A 471 -17.86 -11.82 -21.45
N GLU A 472 -18.05 -11.71 -22.77
CA GLU A 472 -17.79 -12.79 -23.74
C GLU A 472 -16.36 -13.39 -23.66
N ASN A 473 -15.40 -12.65 -23.12
CA ASN A 473 -14.00 -13.10 -22.93
C ASN A 473 -13.74 -13.76 -21.55
N ALA A 474 -14.62 -13.59 -20.56
CA ALA A 474 -14.46 -14.24 -19.25
C ALA A 474 -14.63 -15.76 -19.34
N GLU A 475 -15.51 -16.27 -20.22
CA GLU A 475 -15.65 -17.70 -20.47
C GLU A 475 -14.39 -18.35 -21.07
N GLU A 476 -13.63 -17.64 -21.91
CA GLU A 476 -12.37 -18.14 -22.45
C GLU A 476 -11.27 -18.18 -21.38
N LEU A 477 -11.17 -17.19 -20.54
CA LEU A 477 -10.25 -17.13 -19.40
C LEU A 477 -10.57 -18.22 -18.36
N ILE A 478 -11.84 -18.37 -17.99
CA ILE A 478 -12.30 -19.42 -17.05
C ILE A 478 -12.04 -20.81 -17.65
N ARG A 479 -12.26 -21.02 -18.94
CA ARG A 479 -11.96 -22.29 -19.62
C ARG A 479 -10.45 -22.57 -19.68
N ALA A 480 -9.62 -21.54 -19.85
CA ALA A 480 -8.17 -21.68 -19.81
C ALA A 480 -7.69 -22.12 -18.43
N VAL A 481 -8.19 -21.48 -17.36
CA VAL A 481 -7.88 -21.79 -15.95
C VAL A 481 -8.36 -23.21 -15.59
N ILE A 482 -9.60 -23.58 -15.91
CA ILE A 482 -10.16 -24.91 -15.64
C ILE A 482 -9.42 -26.01 -16.42
N ASN A 483 -9.00 -25.75 -17.66
CA ASN A 483 -8.26 -26.72 -18.48
C ASN A 483 -6.81 -26.89 -17.99
N THR A 484 -6.22 -25.89 -17.40
CA THR A 484 -4.89 -25.96 -16.76
C THR A 484 -4.97 -26.78 -15.47
N ALA A 485 -5.96 -26.52 -14.62
CA ALA A 485 -6.20 -27.29 -13.39
C ALA A 485 -6.49 -28.79 -13.64
N LYS A 486 -7.19 -29.13 -14.73
CA LYS A 486 -7.49 -30.53 -15.12
C LYS A 486 -6.31 -31.29 -15.73
N LYS A 487 -5.22 -30.63 -16.09
CA LYS A 487 -4.02 -31.29 -16.61
C LYS A 487 -3.02 -31.70 -15.52
N HIS A 488 -3.26 -31.28 -14.30
CA HIS A 488 -2.39 -31.51 -13.13
C HIS A 488 -3.03 -32.44 -12.07
N HIS A 489 -4.15 -33.14 -12.42
CA HIS A 489 -4.71 -34.26 -11.65
C HIS A 489 -4.56 -35.57 -12.36
#